data_26c70e5cecc703362241ab10e8529fd6
#
_entry.id   26c70e5cecc703362241ab10e8529fd6
#
_cell.length_a   1.000
_cell.length_b   1.000
_cell.length_c   1.000
_cell.angle_alpha   90.00
_cell.angle_beta   90.00
_cell.angle_gamma   90.00
#
_symmetry.space_group_name_H-M   'P 1'
#
loop_
_entity.id
_entity.type
_entity.pdbx_description
1 polymer ?
#
loop_
_entity_poly.entity_id
_entity_poly.type
_entity_poly.pdbx_seq_one_letter_code
_entity_poly.pdbx_strand_id
1 'polypeptide(L)'
;MFDFDEVVDRKGTNCAKWDTIEANNKPKDVLPMWVADMDFKSPKEIENALVKRIKQGVYGYSFAPDEYFDAVISWMKRRHDFNVDKEWIIPTPGVVTAIKLCVNAYTKENDAIIINKPVYYPFDFSIELNHRKIIENCLLYTSPSPRD
;
A
#
# COMPACT_ATOMS: atom_id res chain seq x y z
N MET A 1 24.44 0.25 -10.30
CA MET A 1 24.46 0.57 -8.86
C MET A 1 23.37 1.62 -8.66
N PHE A 2 22.56 1.52 -7.62
CA PHE A 2 21.55 2.55 -7.32
C PHE A 2 22.24 3.72 -6.62
N ASP A 3 21.90 4.95 -7.03
CA ASP A 3 22.32 6.17 -6.36
C ASP A 3 21.20 6.63 -5.44
N PHE A 4 21.38 6.44 -4.14
CA PHE A 4 20.40 6.83 -3.12
C PHE A 4 20.66 8.26 -2.59
N ASP A 5 21.73 8.90 -3.02
CA ASP A 5 22.06 10.29 -2.66
C ASP A 5 21.52 11.29 -3.71
N GLU A 6 21.06 10.79 -4.86
CA GLU A 6 20.44 11.62 -5.88
C GLU A 6 19.13 12.22 -5.38
N VAL A 7 19.09 13.54 -5.31
CA VAL A 7 17.86 14.28 -4.96
C VAL A 7 16.95 14.37 -6.18
N VAL A 8 15.79 13.73 -6.12
CA VAL A 8 14.77 13.80 -7.15
C VAL A 8 13.76 14.85 -6.78
N ASP A 9 13.68 15.96 -7.54
CA ASP A 9 12.64 16.96 -7.36
C ASP A 9 11.29 16.43 -7.88
N ARG A 10 10.34 16.30 -6.96
CA ARG A 10 9.00 15.80 -7.24
C ARG A 10 7.92 16.88 -7.18
N LYS A 11 8.30 18.14 -6.95
CA LYS A 11 7.37 19.28 -6.95
C LYS A 11 6.87 19.56 -8.36
N GLY A 12 5.60 19.91 -8.47
CA GLY A 12 4.96 20.19 -9.76
C GLY A 12 4.67 18.95 -10.63
N THR A 13 4.79 17.75 -10.06
CA THR A 13 4.51 16.48 -10.75
C THR A 13 3.14 15.88 -10.42
N ASN A 14 2.28 16.62 -9.74
CA ASN A 14 1.04 16.16 -9.12
C ASN A 14 1.27 15.10 -8.02
N CYS A 15 2.43 15.14 -7.41
CA CYS A 15 2.77 14.25 -6.31
C CYS A 15 2.02 14.67 -5.04
N ALA A 16 1.11 13.83 -4.55
CA ALA A 16 0.33 14.13 -3.35
C ALA A 16 1.22 14.44 -2.14
N LYS A 17 2.35 13.78 -1.99
CA LYS A 17 3.29 13.99 -0.90
C LYS A 17 3.87 15.40 -0.87
N TRP A 18 4.27 15.93 -2.04
CA TRP A 18 4.97 17.21 -2.16
C TRP A 18 4.05 18.37 -2.55
N ASP A 19 3.10 18.13 -3.46
CA ASP A 19 2.31 19.22 -4.04
C ASP A 19 1.07 19.61 -3.22
N THR A 20 0.72 18.81 -2.18
CA THR A 20 -0.43 19.14 -1.31
C THR A 20 -0.04 19.76 0.03
N ILE A 21 1.23 20.08 0.26
CA ILE A 21 1.71 20.65 1.52
C ILE A 21 0.92 21.91 1.88
N GLU A 22 0.85 22.87 0.94
CA GLU A 22 0.14 24.15 1.16
C GLU A 22 -1.38 23.94 1.26
N ALA A 23 -1.96 23.07 0.44
CA ALA A 23 -3.38 22.75 0.48
C ALA A 23 -3.80 22.13 1.83
N ASN A 24 -2.88 21.46 2.50
CA ASN A 24 -3.06 20.91 3.85
C ASN A 24 -2.67 21.90 4.97
N ASN A 25 -2.55 23.21 4.65
CA ASN A 25 -2.19 24.27 5.60
C ASN A 25 -0.87 24.01 6.36
N LYS A 26 0.11 23.43 5.68
CA LYS A 26 1.45 23.21 6.23
C LYS A 26 2.44 24.24 5.67
N PRO A 27 3.48 24.64 6.43
CA PRO A 27 4.55 25.50 5.92
C PRO A 27 5.22 24.88 4.69
N LYS A 28 5.65 25.74 3.73
CA LYS A 28 6.24 25.31 2.46
C LYS A 28 7.59 24.59 2.61
N ASP A 29 8.27 24.80 3.70
CA ASP A 29 9.61 24.30 4.00
C ASP A 29 9.63 23.02 4.83
N VAL A 30 8.45 22.45 5.14
CA VAL A 30 8.40 21.19 5.87
C VAL A 30 8.82 20.01 4.98
N LEU A 31 9.51 19.05 5.57
CA LEU A 31 9.80 17.78 4.95
C LEU A 31 8.60 16.84 5.11
N PRO A 32 7.91 16.47 4.03
CA PRO A 32 6.74 15.59 4.13
C PRO A 32 7.16 14.16 4.39
N MET A 33 6.69 13.57 5.49
CA MET A 33 6.98 12.18 5.87
C MET A 33 5.71 11.36 6.14
N TRP A 34 4.57 11.79 5.60
CA TRP A 34 3.26 11.20 5.89
C TRP A 34 2.82 10.13 4.88
N VAL A 35 3.27 10.22 3.63
CA VAL A 35 3.02 9.20 2.61
C VAL A 35 4.18 8.22 2.56
N ALA A 36 3.89 6.94 2.57
CA ALA A 36 4.90 5.89 2.51
C ALA A 36 5.40 5.60 1.09
N ASP A 37 5.48 6.62 0.23
CA ASP A 37 6.16 6.54 -1.06
C ASP A 37 7.61 7.02 -0.93
N MET A 38 8.51 6.34 -1.60
CA MET A 38 9.94 6.69 -1.57
C MET A 38 10.25 7.77 -2.60
N ASP A 39 11.24 8.61 -2.28
CA ASP A 39 11.73 9.66 -3.18
C ASP A 39 12.91 9.20 -4.05
N PHE A 40 13.18 7.90 -4.08
CA PHE A 40 14.21 7.30 -4.93
C PHE A 40 13.65 6.89 -6.29
N LYS A 41 14.50 6.97 -7.32
CA LYS A 41 14.17 6.43 -8.64
C LYS A 41 13.90 4.93 -8.60
N SER A 42 12.94 4.48 -9.37
CA SER A 42 12.68 3.05 -9.56
C SER A 42 13.88 2.35 -10.23
N PRO A 43 14.10 1.06 -9.96
CA PRO A 43 15.07 0.25 -10.68
C PRO A 43 14.87 0.32 -12.21
N LYS A 44 15.95 0.35 -12.96
CA LYS A 44 15.92 0.41 -14.44
C LYS A 44 15.17 -0.75 -15.07
N GLU A 45 15.18 -1.90 -14.44
CA GLU A 45 14.44 -3.10 -14.87
C GLU A 45 12.92 -2.84 -14.90
N ILE A 46 12.40 -2.16 -13.88
CA ILE A 46 10.98 -1.77 -13.79
C ILE A 46 10.68 -0.72 -14.86
N GLU A 47 11.49 0.31 -14.97
CA GLU A 47 11.34 1.37 -15.98
C GLU A 47 11.32 0.78 -17.39
N ASN A 48 12.26 -0.12 -17.71
CA ASN A 48 12.36 -0.76 -19.01
C ASN A 48 11.13 -1.64 -19.32
N ALA A 49 10.60 -2.34 -18.32
CA ALA A 49 9.39 -3.14 -18.48
C ALA A 49 8.17 -2.26 -18.81
N LEU A 50 8.03 -1.14 -18.11
CA LEU A 50 6.97 -0.16 -18.38
C LEU A 50 7.10 0.46 -19.77
N VAL A 51 8.30 0.88 -20.17
CA VAL A 51 8.56 1.44 -21.50
C VAL A 51 8.25 0.41 -22.59
N LYS A 52 8.61 -0.85 -22.40
CA LYS A 52 8.27 -1.93 -23.34
C LYS A 52 6.76 -2.05 -23.50
N ARG A 53 6.01 -2.00 -22.40
CA ARG A 53 4.54 -2.07 -22.44
C ARG A 53 3.92 -0.84 -23.12
N ILE A 54 4.44 0.36 -22.84
CA ILE A 54 4.01 1.61 -23.47
C ILE A 54 4.20 1.55 -24.99
N LYS A 55 5.36 1.09 -25.46
CA LYS A 55 5.68 0.98 -26.90
C LYS A 55 4.79 -0.01 -27.64
N GLN A 56 4.15 -0.95 -26.97
CA GLN A 56 3.18 -1.85 -27.60
C GLN A 56 1.93 -1.08 -28.08
N GLY A 57 1.53 -0.01 -27.40
CA GLY A 57 0.51 0.95 -27.85
C GLY A 57 -0.95 0.49 -27.77
N VAL A 58 -1.22 -0.77 -27.41
CA VAL A 58 -2.58 -1.30 -27.24
C VAL A 58 -2.81 -1.71 -25.80
N TYR A 59 -3.77 -1.07 -25.14
CA TYR A 59 -4.07 -1.23 -23.70
C TYR A 59 -5.48 -1.82 -23.54
N GLY A 60 -5.58 -3.13 -23.65
CA GLY A 60 -6.80 -3.87 -23.42
C GLY A 60 -6.87 -4.49 -22.02
N TYR A 61 -7.82 -5.39 -21.84
CA TYR A 61 -7.90 -6.18 -20.61
C TYR A 61 -6.65 -7.06 -20.47
N SER A 62 -6.10 -7.11 -19.25
CA SER A 62 -4.94 -7.90 -18.90
C SER A 62 -5.29 -8.87 -17.77
N PHE A 63 -4.56 -9.96 -17.68
CA PHE A 63 -4.63 -10.91 -16.59
C PHE A 63 -3.25 -11.03 -15.92
N ALA A 64 -3.22 -11.53 -14.70
CA ALA A 64 -1.97 -11.84 -14.01
C ALA A 64 -1.40 -13.15 -14.56
N PRO A 65 -0.23 -13.16 -15.22
CA PRO A 65 0.39 -14.37 -15.74
C PRO A 65 1.02 -15.20 -14.61
N ASP A 66 1.40 -16.45 -14.92
CA ASP A 66 1.99 -17.35 -13.93
C ASP A 66 3.26 -16.78 -13.30
N GLU A 67 4.08 -16.10 -14.06
CA GLU A 67 5.31 -15.45 -13.59
C GLU A 67 5.04 -14.41 -12.47
N TYR A 68 3.87 -13.77 -12.48
CA TYR A 68 3.46 -12.86 -11.39
C TYR A 68 3.26 -13.64 -10.08
N PHE A 69 2.52 -14.76 -10.14
CA PHE A 69 2.27 -15.59 -8.96
C PHE A 69 3.55 -16.25 -8.46
N ASP A 70 4.39 -16.74 -9.34
CA ASP A 70 5.69 -17.33 -9.02
C ASP A 70 6.60 -16.31 -8.30
N ALA A 71 6.60 -15.06 -8.75
CA ALA A 71 7.36 -13.99 -8.12
C ALA A 71 6.87 -13.71 -6.69
N VAL A 72 5.54 -13.66 -6.47
CA VAL A 72 4.94 -13.48 -5.14
C VAL A 72 5.28 -14.66 -4.22
N ILE A 73 5.06 -15.89 -4.67
CA ILE A 73 5.34 -17.12 -3.91
C ILE A 73 6.82 -17.18 -3.52
N SER A 74 7.71 -16.95 -4.49
CA SER A 74 9.15 -16.93 -4.26
C SER A 74 9.57 -15.85 -3.28
N TRP A 75 8.98 -14.66 -3.35
CA TRP A 75 9.24 -13.58 -2.39
C TRP A 75 8.81 -13.97 -0.97
N MET A 76 7.58 -14.46 -0.82
CA MET A 76 7.05 -14.87 0.49
C MET A 76 7.90 -15.97 1.12
N LYS A 77 8.31 -16.97 0.32
CA LYS A 77 9.20 -18.03 0.82
C LYS A 77 10.57 -17.48 1.25
N ARG A 78 11.24 -16.70 0.39
CA ARG A 78 12.61 -16.23 0.64
C ARG A 78 12.72 -15.19 1.76
N ARG A 79 11.72 -14.31 1.89
CA ARG A 79 11.79 -13.17 2.82
C ARG A 79 11.08 -13.43 4.14
N HIS A 80 10.11 -14.32 4.16
CA HIS A 80 9.25 -14.55 5.31
C HIS A 80 9.16 -16.02 5.73
N ASP A 81 9.88 -16.92 5.04
CA ASP A 81 9.77 -18.38 5.21
C ASP A 81 8.32 -18.88 5.21
N PHE A 82 7.48 -18.23 4.41
CA PHE A 82 6.06 -18.53 4.31
C PHE A 82 5.75 -19.18 2.97
N ASN A 83 5.21 -20.40 3.01
CA ASN A 83 4.77 -21.14 1.82
C ASN A 83 3.35 -20.67 1.48
N VAL A 84 3.18 -20.20 0.27
CA VAL A 84 1.90 -19.69 -0.26
C VAL A 84 1.55 -20.50 -1.49
N ASP A 85 0.33 -21.02 -1.56
CA ASP A 85 -0.21 -21.64 -2.76
C ASP A 85 -0.78 -20.59 -3.70
N LYS A 86 -0.68 -20.81 -5.01
CA LYS A 86 -1.13 -19.87 -6.03
C LYS A 86 -2.61 -19.50 -5.86
N GLU A 87 -3.45 -20.44 -5.48
CA GLU A 87 -4.88 -20.30 -5.29
C GLU A 87 -5.25 -19.40 -4.12
N TRP A 88 -4.30 -19.10 -3.23
CA TRP A 88 -4.51 -18.17 -2.10
C TRP A 88 -4.26 -16.71 -2.48
N ILE A 89 -3.72 -16.47 -3.68
CA ILE A 89 -3.33 -15.13 -4.12
C ILE A 89 -4.46 -14.53 -4.95
N ILE A 90 -5.08 -13.49 -4.43
CA ILE A 90 -6.12 -12.73 -5.11
C ILE A 90 -5.61 -11.31 -5.36
N PRO A 91 -5.30 -10.95 -6.61
CA PRO A 91 -4.91 -9.58 -6.96
C PRO A 91 -6.06 -8.59 -6.74
N THR A 92 -5.76 -7.47 -6.10
CA THR A 92 -6.71 -6.37 -5.88
C THR A 92 -6.08 -5.02 -6.25
N PRO A 93 -6.88 -4.01 -6.61
CA PRO A 93 -6.35 -2.66 -6.90
C PRO A 93 -5.98 -1.94 -5.60
N GLY A 94 -4.98 -2.47 -4.90
CA GLY A 94 -4.44 -1.93 -3.65
C GLY A 94 -5.01 -2.56 -2.38
N VAL A 95 -4.21 -2.49 -1.31
CA VAL A 95 -4.50 -3.14 -0.02
C VAL A 95 -5.75 -2.57 0.66
N VAL A 96 -5.99 -1.27 0.59
CA VAL A 96 -7.20 -0.65 1.17
C VAL A 96 -8.47 -1.21 0.55
N THR A 97 -8.47 -1.44 -0.77
CA THR A 97 -9.58 -2.10 -1.47
C THR A 97 -9.75 -3.54 -0.97
N ALA A 98 -8.64 -4.27 -0.81
CA ALA A 98 -8.68 -5.63 -0.27
C ALA A 98 -9.32 -5.67 1.14
N ILE A 99 -8.95 -4.74 2.03
CA ILE A 99 -9.52 -4.64 3.37
C ILE A 99 -11.04 -4.41 3.30
N LYS A 100 -11.49 -3.48 2.45
CA LYS A 100 -12.94 -3.23 2.26
C LYS A 100 -13.68 -4.47 1.76
N LEU A 101 -13.09 -5.21 0.83
CA LEU A 101 -13.66 -6.47 0.34
C LEU A 101 -13.72 -7.52 1.43
N CYS A 102 -12.66 -7.66 2.26
CA CYS A 102 -12.65 -8.57 3.40
C CYS A 102 -13.72 -8.20 4.44
N VAL A 103 -13.86 -6.92 4.77
CA VAL A 103 -14.93 -6.45 5.67
C VAL A 103 -16.29 -6.90 5.17
N ASN A 104 -16.58 -6.72 3.88
CA ASN A 104 -17.86 -7.14 3.31
C ASN A 104 -18.03 -8.67 3.23
N ALA A 105 -16.97 -9.40 2.94
CA ALA A 105 -17.04 -10.85 2.76
C ALA A 105 -17.22 -11.61 4.08
N TYR A 106 -16.59 -11.11 5.17
CA TYR A 106 -16.54 -11.85 6.44
C TYR A 106 -17.44 -11.30 7.54
N THR A 107 -18.12 -10.17 7.30
CA THR A 107 -18.99 -9.55 8.30
C THR A 107 -20.33 -9.09 7.71
N LYS A 108 -21.29 -8.81 8.57
CA LYS A 108 -22.61 -8.22 8.25
C LYS A 108 -22.66 -6.78 8.74
N GLU A 109 -23.65 -6.03 8.25
CA GLU A 109 -23.93 -4.69 8.77
C GLU A 109 -24.13 -4.72 10.29
N ASN A 110 -23.58 -3.72 10.96
CA ASN A 110 -23.55 -3.56 12.41
C ASN A 110 -22.67 -4.53 13.19
N ASP A 111 -21.99 -5.47 12.55
CA ASP A 111 -20.97 -6.26 13.21
C ASP A 111 -19.85 -5.37 13.74
N ALA A 112 -19.19 -5.82 14.81
CA ALA A 112 -18.07 -5.13 15.41
C ALA A 112 -16.75 -5.67 14.88
N ILE A 113 -15.83 -4.75 14.51
CA ILE A 113 -14.50 -5.07 14.04
C ILE A 113 -13.51 -4.41 14.99
N ILE A 114 -12.58 -5.22 15.54
CA ILE A 114 -11.53 -4.74 16.45
C ILE A 114 -10.37 -4.23 15.61
N ILE A 115 -9.89 -3.03 15.95
CA ILE A 115 -8.66 -2.45 15.41
C ILE A 115 -7.78 -1.94 16.54
N ASN A 116 -6.47 -2.07 16.37
CA ASN A 116 -5.49 -1.50 17.29
C ASN A 116 -5.29 -0.03 16.95
N LYS A 117 -5.42 0.87 17.95
CA LYS A 117 -5.16 2.31 17.75
C LYS A 117 -4.02 2.82 18.62
N PRO A 118 -3.21 3.80 18.14
CA PRO A 118 -3.33 4.50 16.85
C PRO A 118 -2.96 3.62 15.65
N VAL A 119 -3.63 3.82 14.51
CA VAL A 119 -3.44 3.03 13.29
C VAL A 119 -3.61 3.91 12.05
N TYR A 120 -3.25 3.39 10.91
CA TYR A 120 -3.44 4.02 9.61
C TYR A 120 -4.93 4.30 9.35
N TYR A 121 -5.27 5.57 9.19
CA TYR A 121 -6.67 6.07 9.16
C TYR A 121 -7.59 5.40 8.11
N PRO A 122 -7.12 4.88 6.95
CA PRO A 122 -8.00 4.19 6.02
C PRO A 122 -8.62 2.90 6.56
N PHE A 123 -8.13 2.35 7.67
CA PHE A 123 -8.77 1.21 8.32
C PHE A 123 -10.13 1.61 8.91
N ASP A 124 -10.19 2.78 9.57
CA ASP A 124 -11.45 3.32 10.08
C ASP A 124 -12.47 3.47 8.96
N PHE A 125 -12.11 4.16 7.89
CA PHE A 125 -12.98 4.34 6.73
C PHE A 125 -13.38 3.01 6.07
N SER A 126 -12.52 2.00 6.08
CA SER A 126 -12.85 0.69 5.52
C SER A 126 -13.93 -0.03 6.31
N ILE A 127 -14.07 0.27 7.59
CA ILE A 127 -15.05 -0.30 8.49
C ILE A 127 -16.36 0.53 8.46
N GLU A 128 -16.26 1.83 8.69
CA GLU A 128 -17.40 2.74 8.81
C GLU A 128 -18.20 2.87 7.52
N LEU A 129 -17.53 3.04 6.37
CA LEU A 129 -18.17 3.15 5.06
C LEU A 129 -18.89 1.86 4.64
N ASN A 130 -18.56 0.76 5.27
CA ASN A 130 -19.25 -0.50 5.09
C ASN A 130 -20.30 -0.77 6.20
N HIS A 131 -20.66 0.23 6.98
CA HIS A 131 -21.68 0.15 8.05
C HIS A 131 -21.36 -0.88 9.13
N ARG A 132 -20.07 -1.04 9.47
CA ARG A 132 -19.61 -1.84 10.62
C ARG A 132 -19.20 -0.94 11.76
N LYS A 133 -19.18 -1.48 12.98
CA LYS A 133 -18.80 -0.77 14.19
C LYS A 133 -17.30 -0.99 14.48
N ILE A 134 -16.60 0.08 14.85
CA ILE A 134 -15.23 -0.02 15.31
C ILE A 134 -15.22 -0.31 16.81
N ILE A 135 -14.46 -1.32 17.21
CA ILE A 135 -14.04 -1.55 18.61
C ILE A 135 -12.55 -1.24 18.68
N GLU A 136 -12.20 -0.23 19.44
CA GLU A 136 -10.82 0.20 19.59
C GLU A 136 -10.12 -0.64 20.65
N ASN A 137 -9.01 -1.26 20.28
CA ASN A 137 -8.03 -1.81 21.20
C ASN A 137 -6.84 -0.85 21.25
N CYS A 138 -6.76 -0.06 22.32
CA CYS A 138 -5.73 0.98 22.44
C CYS A 138 -4.35 0.33 22.64
N LEU A 139 -3.41 0.71 21.78
CA LEU A 139 -1.99 0.39 21.98
C LEU A 139 -1.46 1.32 23.06
N LEU A 140 -1.32 0.80 24.28
CA LEU A 140 -0.76 1.56 25.39
C LEU A 140 0.74 1.77 25.13
N TYR A 141 1.22 2.95 25.48
CA TYR A 141 2.64 3.32 25.34
C TYR A 141 3.59 2.38 26.08
N THR A 142 3.10 1.73 27.13
CA THR A 142 3.85 0.79 27.97
C THR A 142 3.65 -0.67 27.58
N SER A 143 2.86 -0.98 26.55
CA SER A 143 2.71 -2.35 26.08
C SER A 143 3.95 -2.76 25.28
N PRO A 144 4.67 -3.81 25.68
CA PRO A 144 5.82 -4.28 24.93
C PRO A 144 5.38 -4.73 23.54
N SER A 145 6.06 -4.22 22.51
CA SER A 145 5.94 -4.69 21.16
C SER A 145 6.85 -5.92 20.96
N PRO A 146 6.43 -6.93 20.19
CA PRO A 146 7.33 -8.02 19.82
C PRO A 146 8.56 -7.59 19.00
N ARG A 147 8.63 -6.31 18.66
CA ARG A 147 9.72 -5.71 17.86
C ARG A 147 10.65 -4.83 18.71
N ASP A 148 10.36 -4.63 19.98
CA ASP A 148 11.17 -3.83 20.89
C ASP A 148 12.21 -4.69 21.61
#